data_be771b4619423ffeaa0076e283005ab8
#
_entry.id   be771b4619423ffeaa0076e283005ab8
#
_cell.length_a   1.000
_cell.length_b   1.000
_cell.length_c   1.000
_cell.angle_alpha   90.00
_cell.angle_beta   90.00
_cell.angle_gamma   90.00
#
_symmetry.space_group_name_H-M   'P 1'
#
loop_
_entity.id
_entity.type
_entity.pdbx_description
1 polymer ?
#
loop_
_entity_poly.entity_id
_entity_poly.type
_entity_poly.pdbx_seq_one_letter_code
_entity_poly.pdbx_strand_id
1 'polypeptide(L)'
;TIARYRHFQMAASLGGLMLSNVSPWQMSGGTQVLLGDYQRNSDAQYQEQIAPAQLPSEVDYDVIRRGLWESSDMMYKYALGMMAQKMNYLQQNPLPSEEAALADMQPLPAVTRVQERSETYKIDQDVLERLVTEASAVFNEYKDIYNSSVAINGMEMDMYRLTMEGVQLKEPGGYVSVTVSAEVRGDDGSNLGDSFSLSLLNPAEIPSVEELKARVKTFAEGLMQLKAAPPVAEYYNGPIMFEGGAVATILANNLLYRGGLIAARSLMPTGRGLADQFGQKIVDERLTVKNYTNKKEYNGTPLYGYYEVDGDGVTPEPEMVLVEKGVFKKMLNGRIPALKAPETTGSSRFIMSPQSPTLVTGTGTIHVQAEKGIAHEKMKKLLIKTAKAAGQSCAYIVRGISGSALVVYR
;
A
#
# COMPACT_ATOMS: atom_id res chain seq x y z
N THR A 1 18.83 -8.90 0.06
CA THR A 1 18.02 -8.06 0.97
C THR A 1 17.83 -8.76 2.30
N ILE A 2 18.00 -8.06 3.41
CA ILE A 2 17.74 -8.54 4.77
C ILE A 2 16.85 -7.52 5.48
N ALA A 3 15.85 -7.99 6.21
CA ALA A 3 15.09 -7.21 7.18
C ALA A 3 15.36 -7.74 8.59
N ARG A 4 15.75 -6.86 9.50
CA ARG A 4 15.77 -7.14 10.92
C ARG A 4 14.59 -6.41 11.56
N TYR A 5 13.67 -7.13 12.19
CA TYR A 5 12.40 -6.56 12.63
C TYR A 5 11.90 -7.14 13.94
N ARG A 6 11.00 -6.42 14.57
CA ARG A 6 10.15 -6.92 15.67
C ARG A 6 8.74 -6.37 15.55
N HIS A 7 7.78 -7.15 16.02
CA HIS A 7 6.38 -6.78 16.09
C HIS A 7 5.95 -6.42 17.50
N PHE A 8 4.94 -5.57 17.59
CA PHE A 8 4.23 -5.34 18.83
C PHE A 8 2.73 -5.26 18.58
N GLN A 9 1.97 -5.80 19.52
CA GLN A 9 0.52 -5.90 19.43
C GLN A 9 -0.09 -5.74 20.81
N MET A 10 -1.02 -4.81 20.95
CA MET A 10 -1.84 -4.62 22.14
C MET A 10 -3.29 -4.53 21.71
N ALA A 11 -4.19 -5.18 22.43
CA ALA A 11 -5.63 -5.10 22.16
C ALA A 11 -6.41 -5.18 23.46
N ALA A 12 -7.48 -4.42 23.53
CA ALA A 12 -8.41 -4.41 24.66
C ALA A 12 -9.86 -4.30 24.20
N SER A 13 -10.77 -4.81 24.99
CA SER A 13 -12.21 -4.70 24.80
C SER A 13 -12.87 -4.36 26.14
N LEU A 14 -13.80 -3.41 26.11
CA LEU A 14 -14.60 -3.02 27.30
C LEU A 14 -13.73 -2.68 28.53
N GLY A 15 -12.53 -2.17 28.33
CA GLY A 15 -11.58 -1.86 29.41
C GLY A 15 -10.74 -3.06 29.89
N GLY A 16 -10.93 -4.25 29.33
CA GLY A 16 -10.14 -5.45 29.61
C GLY A 16 -9.03 -5.65 28.58
N LEU A 17 -7.79 -5.81 29.03
CA LEU A 17 -6.67 -6.15 28.16
C LEU A 17 -6.83 -7.60 27.64
N MET A 18 -6.82 -7.77 26.32
CA MET A 18 -6.99 -9.08 25.68
C MET A 18 -5.67 -9.63 25.14
N LEU A 19 -4.81 -8.76 24.65
CA LEU A 19 -3.53 -9.11 24.06
C LEU A 19 -2.50 -8.05 24.39
N SER A 20 -1.31 -8.47 24.80
CA SER A 20 -0.13 -7.64 24.86
C SER A 20 1.10 -8.47 24.52
N ASN A 21 1.79 -8.08 23.47
CA ASN A 21 2.99 -8.78 23.03
C ASN A 21 3.95 -7.82 22.35
N VAL A 22 5.21 -7.92 22.71
CA VAL A 22 6.34 -7.35 21.97
C VAL A 22 7.29 -8.48 21.63
N SER A 23 7.42 -8.81 20.36
CA SER A 23 8.28 -9.92 19.94
C SER A 23 9.77 -9.57 20.12
N PRO A 24 10.63 -10.56 20.31
CA PRO A 24 12.06 -10.36 20.17
C PRO A 24 12.39 -9.93 18.73
N TRP A 25 13.61 -9.38 18.54
CA TRP A 25 14.12 -9.12 17.21
C TRP A 25 14.27 -10.41 16.41
N GLN A 26 13.88 -10.35 15.16
CA GLN A 26 13.97 -11.44 14.19
C GLN A 26 14.66 -10.95 12.93
N MET A 27 15.19 -11.85 12.13
CA MET A 27 15.71 -11.55 10.80
C MET A 27 15.00 -12.40 9.76
N SER A 28 14.64 -11.77 8.66
CA SER A 28 14.22 -12.43 7.44
C SER A 28 14.94 -11.81 6.24
N GLY A 29 15.00 -12.51 5.16
CA GLY A 29 15.62 -12.00 3.96
C GLY A 29 15.91 -13.09 2.96
N GLY A 30 16.67 -12.75 1.95
CA GLY A 30 17.04 -13.66 0.90
C GLY A 30 17.70 -12.96 -0.28
N THR A 31 17.88 -13.72 -1.33
CA THR A 31 18.55 -13.28 -2.54
C THR A 31 17.61 -13.28 -3.73
N GLN A 32 17.68 -12.23 -4.52
CA GLN A 32 17.10 -12.14 -5.85
C GLN A 32 18.21 -12.36 -6.88
N VAL A 33 17.99 -13.21 -7.85
CA VAL A 33 18.91 -13.42 -8.98
C VAL A 33 18.15 -13.07 -10.26
N LEU A 34 18.66 -12.11 -11.00
CA LEU A 34 18.17 -11.72 -12.31
C LEU A 34 19.20 -12.20 -13.36
N LEU A 35 18.77 -13.04 -14.28
CA LEU A 35 19.55 -13.41 -15.46
C LEU A 35 19.08 -12.56 -16.64
N GLY A 36 19.99 -11.85 -17.30
CA GLY A 36 19.58 -11.00 -18.41
C GLY A 36 20.67 -10.07 -18.92
N ASP A 37 20.25 -9.21 -19.84
CA ASP A 37 21.11 -8.30 -20.59
C ASP A 37 20.64 -6.84 -20.38
N TYR A 38 21.60 -5.92 -20.27
CA TYR A 38 21.32 -4.49 -20.12
C TYR A 38 21.04 -3.77 -21.45
N GLN A 39 21.25 -4.40 -22.58
CA GLN A 39 21.14 -3.76 -23.89
C GLN A 39 20.03 -4.34 -24.75
N ARG A 40 19.63 -5.58 -24.52
CA ARG A 40 18.64 -6.29 -25.34
C ARG A 40 17.72 -7.16 -24.50
N ASN A 41 16.62 -7.54 -25.10
CA ASN A 41 15.77 -8.58 -24.57
C ASN A 41 16.42 -9.94 -24.85
N SER A 42 17.06 -10.49 -23.83
CA SER A 42 17.46 -11.87 -23.79
C SER A 42 16.35 -12.72 -23.16
N ASP A 43 16.68 -13.88 -22.70
CA ASP A 43 15.71 -14.79 -22.11
C ASP A 43 15.50 -14.59 -20.61
N ALA A 44 15.87 -13.41 -20.10
CA ALA A 44 15.72 -13.11 -18.70
C ALA A 44 14.26 -13.17 -18.26
N GLN A 45 14.06 -13.66 -17.07
CA GLN A 45 12.78 -13.60 -16.47
C GLN A 45 12.63 -12.35 -15.63
N TYR A 46 11.45 -11.73 -15.74
CA TYR A 46 11.07 -10.55 -14.99
C TYR A 46 10.57 -10.96 -13.61
N GLN A 47 11.49 -11.25 -12.69
CA GLN A 47 11.13 -11.69 -11.35
C GLN A 47 11.43 -10.67 -10.29
N GLU A 48 10.39 -10.43 -9.50
CA GLU A 48 10.48 -9.68 -8.24
C GLU A 48 10.62 -10.60 -7.03
N GLN A 49 10.67 -11.91 -7.23
CA GLN A 49 10.73 -12.88 -6.14
C GLN A 49 12.11 -12.94 -5.51
N ILE A 50 12.12 -13.08 -4.21
CA ILE A 50 13.30 -13.30 -3.38
C ILE A 50 13.19 -14.69 -2.78
N ALA A 51 14.19 -15.54 -3.00
CA ALA A 51 14.23 -16.81 -2.30
C ALA A 51 14.59 -16.58 -0.84
N PRO A 52 13.83 -17.14 0.11
CA PRO A 52 14.11 -16.97 1.52
C PRO A 52 15.47 -17.58 1.91
N ALA A 53 16.18 -16.91 2.79
CA ALA A 53 17.39 -17.42 3.45
C ALA A 53 17.04 -17.84 4.88
N GLN A 54 17.68 -18.90 5.36
CA GLN A 54 17.64 -19.27 6.77
C GLN A 54 18.57 -18.31 7.53
N LEU A 55 17.96 -17.38 8.26
CA LEU A 55 18.69 -16.35 8.99
C LEU A 55 18.50 -16.54 10.50
N PRO A 56 19.56 -16.29 11.30
CA PRO A 56 19.51 -16.39 12.75
C PRO A 56 18.74 -15.22 13.37
N SER A 57 18.25 -15.37 14.60
CA SER A 57 17.63 -14.28 15.36
C SER A 57 18.64 -13.24 15.80
N GLU A 58 19.87 -13.66 16.08
CA GLU A 58 21.00 -12.82 16.45
C GLU A 58 21.94 -12.63 15.27
N VAL A 59 22.70 -11.53 15.30
CA VAL A 59 23.64 -11.23 14.21
C VAL A 59 24.85 -12.17 14.30
N ASP A 60 24.88 -13.15 13.40
CA ASP A 60 26.01 -14.06 13.19
C ASP A 60 26.42 -14.01 11.72
N TYR A 61 27.61 -13.51 11.44
CA TYR A 61 28.10 -13.29 10.09
C TYR A 61 28.19 -14.58 9.27
N ASP A 62 28.71 -15.67 9.85
CA ASP A 62 28.91 -16.92 9.09
C ASP A 62 27.58 -17.60 8.77
N VAL A 63 26.65 -17.58 9.71
CA VAL A 63 25.30 -18.12 9.51
C VAL A 63 24.54 -17.29 8.46
N ILE A 64 24.60 -15.95 8.54
CA ILE A 64 23.98 -15.06 7.55
C ILE A 64 24.59 -15.29 6.17
N ARG A 65 25.92 -15.32 6.07
CA ARG A 65 26.62 -15.55 4.81
C ARG A 65 26.24 -16.88 4.18
N ARG A 66 26.19 -17.95 4.97
CA ARG A 66 25.77 -19.28 4.50
C ARG A 66 24.32 -19.27 4.02
N GLY A 67 23.39 -18.73 4.80
CA GLY A 67 21.97 -18.66 4.42
C GLY A 67 21.75 -17.87 3.13
N LEU A 68 22.46 -16.74 2.95
CA LEU A 68 22.38 -15.98 1.70
C LEU A 68 23.01 -16.72 0.51
N TRP A 69 24.09 -17.46 0.73
CA TRP A 69 24.69 -18.28 -0.31
C TRP A 69 23.75 -19.40 -0.78
N GLU A 70 23.15 -20.13 0.17
CA GLU A 70 22.17 -21.19 -0.12
C GLU A 70 20.94 -20.62 -0.86
N SER A 71 20.43 -19.47 -0.43
CA SER A 71 19.36 -18.73 -1.10
C SER A 71 19.76 -18.31 -2.51
N SER A 72 20.99 -17.86 -2.73
CA SER A 72 21.50 -17.46 -4.05
C SER A 72 21.60 -18.65 -5.01
N ASP A 73 22.10 -19.79 -4.56
CA ASP A 73 22.19 -21.01 -5.34
C ASP A 73 20.79 -21.50 -5.76
N MET A 74 19.84 -21.50 -4.82
CA MET A 74 18.45 -21.86 -5.10
C MET A 74 17.82 -20.92 -6.13
N MET A 75 17.98 -19.60 -5.96
CA MET A 75 17.44 -18.61 -6.89
C MET A 75 18.08 -18.67 -8.27
N TYR A 76 19.37 -18.92 -8.34
CA TYR A 76 20.06 -19.08 -9.63
C TYR A 76 19.51 -20.28 -10.42
N LYS A 77 19.36 -21.43 -9.77
CA LYS A 77 18.76 -22.63 -10.39
C LYS A 77 17.32 -22.39 -10.83
N TYR A 78 16.53 -21.68 -10.00
CA TYR A 78 15.18 -21.29 -10.35
C TYR A 78 15.15 -20.36 -11.56
N ALA A 79 16.00 -19.32 -11.57
CA ALA A 79 16.11 -18.37 -12.69
C ALA A 79 16.51 -19.05 -14.02
N LEU A 80 17.42 -20.04 -13.98
CA LEU A 80 17.76 -20.85 -15.15
C LEU A 80 16.55 -21.64 -15.69
N GLY A 81 15.77 -22.25 -14.80
CA GLY A 81 14.56 -22.99 -15.20
C GLY A 81 13.52 -22.08 -15.85
N MET A 82 13.36 -20.88 -15.31
CA MET A 82 12.42 -19.90 -15.84
C MET A 82 12.90 -19.29 -17.17
N MET A 83 14.20 -19.09 -17.31
CA MET A 83 14.81 -18.68 -18.58
C MET A 83 14.52 -19.72 -19.68
N ALA A 84 14.71 -21.01 -19.39
CA ALA A 84 14.38 -22.07 -20.34
C ALA A 84 12.89 -22.09 -20.74
N GLN A 85 11.99 -21.85 -19.80
CA GLN A 85 10.54 -21.73 -20.09
C GLN A 85 10.25 -20.53 -21.01
N LYS A 86 10.87 -19.37 -20.74
CA LYS A 86 10.75 -18.19 -21.58
C LYS A 86 11.26 -18.47 -23.01
N MET A 87 12.42 -19.08 -23.14
CA MET A 87 12.98 -19.45 -24.46
C MET A 87 11.99 -20.32 -25.25
N ASN A 88 11.45 -21.37 -24.63
CA ASN A 88 10.48 -22.25 -25.29
C ASN A 88 9.20 -21.48 -25.69
N TYR A 89 8.72 -20.56 -24.83
CA TYR A 89 7.56 -19.74 -25.17
C TYR A 89 7.85 -18.82 -26.37
N LEU A 90 9.00 -18.14 -26.39
CA LEU A 90 9.38 -17.20 -27.45
C LEU A 90 9.65 -17.85 -28.79
N GLN A 91 10.07 -19.10 -28.81
CA GLN A 91 10.19 -19.86 -30.06
C GLN A 91 8.84 -20.05 -30.77
N GLN A 92 7.76 -20.16 -30.00
CA GLN A 92 6.40 -20.32 -30.52
C GLN A 92 5.67 -19.00 -30.68
N ASN A 93 6.05 -18.00 -29.91
CA ASN A 93 5.41 -16.69 -29.81
C ASN A 93 6.48 -15.58 -29.88
N PRO A 94 7.04 -15.27 -31.07
CA PRO A 94 8.03 -14.21 -31.18
C PRO A 94 7.51 -12.87 -30.69
N LEU A 95 8.34 -12.14 -29.97
CA LEU A 95 7.98 -10.79 -29.50
C LEU A 95 7.83 -9.83 -30.67
N PRO A 96 6.89 -8.85 -30.56
CA PRO A 96 6.90 -7.69 -31.45
C PRO A 96 8.26 -7.00 -31.43
N SER A 97 8.67 -6.41 -32.55
CA SER A 97 9.99 -5.79 -32.71
C SER A 97 10.30 -4.72 -31.65
N GLU A 98 9.29 -3.96 -31.24
CA GLU A 98 9.42 -2.94 -30.21
C GLU A 98 9.72 -3.54 -28.82
N GLU A 99 9.07 -4.66 -28.46
CA GLU A 99 9.36 -5.37 -27.21
C GLU A 99 10.70 -6.10 -27.24
N ALA A 100 11.06 -6.67 -28.39
CA ALA A 100 12.34 -7.33 -28.59
C ALA A 100 13.53 -6.37 -28.46
N ALA A 101 13.32 -5.08 -28.74
CA ALA A 101 14.33 -4.05 -28.60
C ALA A 101 14.56 -3.56 -27.16
N LEU A 102 13.68 -3.90 -26.21
CA LEU A 102 13.86 -3.52 -24.82
C LEU A 102 14.93 -4.37 -24.14
N ALA A 103 15.76 -3.77 -23.30
CA ALA A 103 16.65 -4.51 -22.40
C ALA A 103 15.85 -5.40 -21.43
N ASP A 104 16.50 -6.42 -20.90
CA ASP A 104 15.87 -7.22 -19.83
C ASP A 104 15.74 -6.44 -18.54
N MET A 105 16.75 -5.64 -18.23
CA MET A 105 16.81 -4.80 -17.05
C MET A 105 17.69 -3.59 -17.29
N GLN A 106 17.53 -2.55 -16.48
CA GLN A 106 18.42 -1.41 -16.47
C GLN A 106 19.54 -1.61 -15.46
N PRO A 107 20.76 -1.08 -15.74
CA PRO A 107 21.84 -1.07 -14.77
C PRO A 107 21.46 -0.20 -13.56
N LEU A 108 21.91 -0.59 -12.38
CA LEU A 108 21.70 0.20 -11.16
C LEU A 108 22.89 1.14 -10.91
N PRO A 109 22.65 2.32 -10.30
CA PRO A 109 23.73 3.18 -9.86
C PRO A 109 24.48 2.56 -8.67
N ALA A 110 25.79 2.73 -8.59
CA ALA A 110 26.51 2.45 -7.38
C ALA A 110 26.19 3.56 -6.35
N VAL A 111 25.50 3.20 -5.27
CA VAL A 111 25.08 4.14 -4.24
C VAL A 111 25.23 3.52 -2.86
N THR A 112 25.80 4.28 -1.93
CA THR A 112 25.87 3.88 -0.51
C THR A 112 25.07 4.87 0.30
N ARG A 113 24.05 4.37 1.00
CA ARG A 113 23.23 5.16 1.91
C ARG A 113 22.91 4.37 3.16
N VAL A 114 23.37 4.90 4.27
CA VAL A 114 23.12 4.35 5.60
C VAL A 114 22.34 5.36 6.41
N GLN A 115 21.12 5.03 6.75
CA GLN A 115 20.28 5.82 7.64
C GLN A 115 20.24 5.17 9.02
N GLU A 116 20.30 5.99 10.05
CA GLU A 116 20.12 5.53 11.42
C GLU A 116 18.69 5.77 11.89
N ARG A 117 18.22 4.90 12.76
CA ARG A 117 16.88 5.00 13.32
C ARG A 117 16.76 6.25 14.20
N SER A 118 15.62 6.91 14.11
CA SER A 118 15.27 8.00 15.00
C SER A 118 15.20 7.52 16.45
N GLU A 119 15.82 8.23 17.37
CA GLU A 119 15.73 7.96 18.81
C GLU A 119 14.30 8.10 19.37
N THR A 120 13.41 8.77 18.64
CA THR A 120 11.99 8.93 19.02
C THR A 120 11.16 7.68 18.79
N TYR A 121 11.68 6.69 18.04
CA TYR A 121 10.97 5.42 17.83
C TYR A 121 11.14 4.52 19.06
N LYS A 122 10.26 4.68 20.03
CA LYS A 122 10.27 3.89 21.28
C LYS A 122 8.94 3.15 21.43
N ILE A 123 9.02 1.86 21.76
CA ILE A 123 7.87 1.05 22.12
C ILE A 123 7.85 0.94 23.64
N ASP A 124 6.90 1.62 24.26
CA ASP A 124 6.62 1.55 25.69
C ASP A 124 5.35 0.71 25.90
N GLN A 125 5.56 -0.54 26.30
CA GLN A 125 4.48 -1.52 26.40
C GLN A 125 3.41 -1.07 27.41
N ASP A 126 3.80 -0.58 28.57
CA ASP A 126 2.88 -0.19 29.64
C ASP A 126 2.00 1.00 29.20
N VAL A 127 2.61 1.94 28.47
CA VAL A 127 1.88 3.10 27.92
C VAL A 127 0.86 2.64 26.87
N LEU A 128 1.24 1.72 25.98
CA LEU A 128 0.34 1.22 24.94
C LEU A 128 -0.79 0.35 25.50
N GLU A 129 -0.50 -0.50 26.52
CA GLU A 129 -1.52 -1.28 27.23
C GLU A 129 -2.56 -0.38 27.89
N ARG A 130 -2.10 0.64 28.61
CA ARG A 130 -2.98 1.63 29.25
C ARG A 130 -3.84 2.34 28.21
N LEU A 131 -3.26 2.73 27.09
CA LEU A 131 -3.96 3.45 26.01
C LEU A 131 -5.10 2.61 25.44
N VAL A 132 -4.86 1.34 25.07
CA VAL A 132 -5.93 0.48 24.51
C VAL A 132 -6.98 0.16 25.56
N THR A 133 -6.58 -0.06 26.81
CA THR A 133 -7.48 -0.38 27.92
C THR A 133 -8.42 0.78 28.23
N GLU A 134 -7.88 1.98 28.43
CA GLU A 134 -8.69 3.15 28.73
C GLU A 134 -9.57 3.59 27.55
N ALA A 135 -9.06 3.50 26.32
CA ALA A 135 -9.85 3.84 25.14
C ALA A 135 -10.99 2.84 24.91
N SER A 136 -10.75 1.52 25.11
CA SER A 136 -11.80 0.51 24.93
C SER A 136 -12.87 0.57 26.03
N ALA A 137 -12.55 1.10 27.22
CA ALA A 137 -13.50 1.27 28.30
C ALA A 137 -14.67 2.19 27.95
N VAL A 138 -14.51 3.08 26.96
CA VAL A 138 -15.58 3.96 26.46
C VAL A 138 -16.78 3.16 25.97
N PHE A 139 -16.57 1.96 25.41
CA PHE A 139 -17.66 1.12 24.92
C PHE A 139 -18.61 0.62 26.03
N ASN A 140 -18.20 0.64 27.32
CA ASN A 140 -19.08 0.30 28.43
C ASN A 140 -20.29 1.24 28.58
N GLU A 141 -20.22 2.45 27.99
CA GLU A 141 -21.33 3.39 27.98
C GLU A 141 -22.44 3.00 26.97
N TYR A 142 -22.15 2.05 26.05
CA TYR A 142 -23.01 1.68 24.91
C TYR A 142 -23.44 0.22 24.98
N LYS A 143 -24.52 -0.06 25.69
CA LYS A 143 -25.02 -1.43 25.99
C LYS A 143 -25.39 -2.25 24.75
N ASP A 144 -25.70 -1.60 23.64
CA ASP A 144 -26.07 -2.26 22.38
C ASP A 144 -24.85 -2.74 21.58
N ILE A 145 -23.65 -2.27 21.94
CA ILE A 145 -22.40 -2.76 21.37
C ILE A 145 -22.05 -4.07 22.06
N TYR A 146 -22.19 -5.18 21.33
CA TYR A 146 -21.93 -6.51 21.88
C TYR A 146 -20.51 -7.02 21.61
N ASN A 147 -19.83 -6.44 20.62
CA ASN A 147 -18.45 -6.76 20.31
C ASN A 147 -17.69 -5.46 20.02
N SER A 148 -16.51 -5.32 20.61
CA SER A 148 -15.68 -4.13 20.40
C SER A 148 -14.19 -4.45 20.59
N SER A 149 -13.34 -3.71 19.92
CA SER A 149 -11.90 -3.81 20.08
C SER A 149 -11.22 -2.47 19.82
N VAL A 150 -10.24 -2.16 20.64
CA VAL A 150 -9.21 -1.15 20.37
C VAL A 150 -7.89 -1.87 20.32
N ALA A 151 -7.23 -1.85 19.16
CA ALA A 151 -6.00 -2.59 18.94
C ALA A 151 -4.91 -1.65 18.40
N ILE A 152 -3.70 -1.85 18.89
CA ILE A 152 -2.47 -1.26 18.34
C ILE A 152 -1.63 -2.39 17.79
N ASN A 153 -1.26 -2.29 16.52
CA ASN A 153 -0.34 -3.20 15.88
C ASN A 153 0.78 -2.40 15.25
N GLY A 154 1.99 -2.87 15.36
CA GLY A 154 3.10 -2.20 14.74
C GLY A 154 4.29 -3.11 14.48
N MET A 155 5.19 -2.59 13.67
CA MET A 155 6.46 -3.23 13.35
C MET A 155 7.55 -2.18 13.33
N GLU A 156 8.66 -2.51 13.95
CA GLU A 156 9.93 -1.80 13.85
C GLU A 156 10.88 -2.62 13.00
N MET A 157 11.58 -2.00 12.05
CA MET A 157 12.40 -2.75 11.11
C MET A 157 13.61 -1.94 10.64
N ASP A 158 14.73 -2.63 10.43
CA ASP A 158 15.88 -2.16 9.67
C ASP A 158 16.01 -2.98 8.39
N MET A 159 15.96 -2.32 7.25
CA MET A 159 16.12 -2.95 5.94
C MET A 159 17.55 -2.75 5.45
N TYR A 160 18.15 -3.84 4.96
CA TYR A 160 19.48 -3.84 4.35
C TYR A 160 19.38 -4.39 2.93
N ARG A 161 19.91 -3.66 1.96
CA ARG A 161 20.01 -4.11 0.58
C ARG A 161 21.41 -3.93 0.04
N LEU A 162 21.92 -4.99 -0.56
CA LEU A 162 23.19 -5.00 -1.28
C LEU A 162 22.93 -5.56 -2.68
N THR A 163 23.54 -4.97 -3.70
CA THR A 163 23.53 -5.51 -5.06
C THR A 163 24.94 -5.65 -5.60
N MET A 164 25.11 -6.47 -6.62
CA MET A 164 26.41 -6.65 -7.28
C MET A 164 26.86 -5.39 -8.04
N GLU A 165 25.91 -4.54 -8.43
CA GLU A 165 26.19 -3.26 -9.09
C GLU A 165 26.67 -2.17 -8.14
N GLY A 166 26.66 -2.42 -6.82
CA GLY A 166 27.21 -1.50 -5.81
C GLY A 166 26.15 -0.69 -5.05
N VAL A 167 24.89 -1.08 -5.12
CA VAL A 167 23.87 -0.50 -4.22
C VAL A 167 24.09 -1.05 -2.81
N GLN A 168 24.19 -0.16 -1.83
CA GLN A 168 24.33 -0.46 -0.39
C GLN A 168 23.38 0.45 0.38
N LEU A 169 22.26 -0.09 0.82
CA LEU A 169 21.25 0.66 1.56
C LEU A 169 21.06 0.06 2.95
N LYS A 170 20.95 0.92 3.95
CA LYS A 170 20.37 0.64 5.26
C LYS A 170 19.29 1.67 5.51
N GLU A 171 18.05 1.22 5.65
CA GLU A 171 16.89 2.07 5.86
C GLU A 171 16.10 1.59 7.08
N PRO A 172 16.04 2.37 8.16
CA PRO A 172 15.14 2.10 9.25
C PRO A 172 13.71 2.39 8.79
N GLY A 173 12.80 1.52 9.14
CA GLY A 173 11.39 1.67 8.84
C GLY A 173 10.53 1.22 10.01
N GLY A 174 9.26 1.36 9.84
CA GLY A 174 8.27 0.91 10.77
C GLY A 174 6.90 1.46 10.43
N TYR A 175 5.91 0.88 11.05
CA TYR A 175 4.55 1.39 11.01
C TYR A 175 3.85 1.11 12.33
N VAL A 176 2.84 1.91 12.62
CA VAL A 176 1.91 1.69 13.71
C VAL A 176 0.50 1.85 13.17
N SER A 177 -0.37 0.93 13.50
CA SER A 177 -1.79 1.01 13.20
C SER A 177 -2.58 0.97 14.51
N VAL A 178 -3.41 1.97 14.74
CA VAL A 178 -4.42 1.97 15.79
C VAL A 178 -5.76 1.68 15.13
N THR A 179 -6.35 0.54 15.44
CA THR A 179 -7.63 0.11 14.87
C THR A 179 -8.70 0.05 15.96
N VAL A 180 -9.82 0.68 15.69
CA VAL A 180 -11.01 0.63 16.53
C VAL A 180 -12.12 -0.01 15.72
N SER A 181 -12.75 -1.05 16.26
CA SER A 181 -13.87 -1.74 15.64
C SER A 181 -14.95 -2.04 16.66
N ALA A 182 -16.20 -2.04 16.22
CA ALA A 182 -17.31 -2.46 17.07
C ALA A 182 -18.49 -2.95 16.22
N GLU A 183 -19.36 -3.75 16.84
CA GLU A 183 -20.54 -4.34 16.24
C GLU A 183 -21.77 -4.16 17.13
N VAL A 184 -22.88 -3.86 16.47
CA VAL A 184 -24.23 -3.81 17.07
C VAL A 184 -25.16 -4.72 16.30
N ARG A 185 -26.23 -5.14 16.96
CA ARG A 185 -27.29 -5.91 16.29
C ARG A 185 -28.41 -4.97 15.87
N GLY A 186 -28.78 -4.99 14.60
CA GLY A 186 -29.96 -4.32 14.07
C GLY A 186 -31.25 -4.93 14.61
N ASP A 187 -32.34 -4.17 14.56
CA ASP A 187 -33.67 -4.62 15.01
C ASP A 187 -34.20 -5.79 14.18
N ASP A 188 -33.73 -5.95 12.95
CA ASP A 188 -34.01 -7.08 12.05
C ASP A 188 -33.12 -8.30 12.32
N GLY A 189 -32.24 -8.24 13.34
CA GLY A 189 -31.26 -9.27 13.67
C GLY A 189 -29.96 -9.24 12.85
N SER A 190 -29.80 -8.32 11.91
CA SER A 190 -28.57 -8.16 11.16
C SER A 190 -27.39 -7.73 12.05
N ASN A 191 -26.19 -8.18 11.71
CA ASN A 191 -24.96 -7.68 12.33
C ASN A 191 -24.52 -6.43 11.58
N LEU A 192 -24.42 -5.32 12.30
CA LEU A 192 -23.93 -4.05 11.79
C LEU A 192 -22.59 -3.76 12.48
N GLY A 193 -21.55 -3.62 11.69
CA GLY A 193 -20.21 -3.32 12.20
C GLY A 193 -19.58 -2.18 11.45
N ASP A 194 -18.70 -1.47 12.12
CA ASP A 194 -17.86 -0.43 11.51
C ASP A 194 -16.48 -0.45 12.15
N SER A 195 -15.53 0.19 11.49
CA SER A 195 -14.17 0.34 12.00
C SER A 195 -13.50 1.58 11.43
N PHE A 196 -12.56 2.13 12.19
CA PHE A 196 -11.59 3.07 11.65
C PHE A 196 -10.18 2.70 12.06
N SER A 197 -9.21 3.10 11.26
CA SER A 197 -7.79 2.90 11.55
C SER A 197 -7.01 4.20 11.38
N LEU A 198 -6.06 4.41 12.28
CA LEU A 198 -5.02 5.42 12.16
C LEU A 198 -3.75 4.70 11.75
N SER A 199 -3.15 5.13 10.66
CA SER A 199 -1.86 4.62 10.20
C SER A 199 -0.79 5.65 10.49
N LEU A 200 0.28 5.27 11.18
CA LEU A 200 1.30 6.14 11.72
C LEU A 200 2.69 5.55 11.40
N LEU A 201 3.69 6.41 11.26
CA LEU A 201 5.07 6.00 10.98
C LEU A 201 5.86 5.71 12.26
N ASN A 202 5.44 6.31 13.37
CA ASN A 202 6.16 6.26 14.63
C ASN A 202 5.19 6.09 15.81
N PRO A 203 5.51 5.29 16.83
CA PRO A 203 4.72 5.21 18.06
C PRO A 203 4.50 6.56 18.75
N ALA A 204 5.42 7.51 18.60
CA ALA A 204 5.26 8.87 19.15
C ALA A 204 4.12 9.69 18.51
N GLU A 205 3.61 9.25 17.36
CA GLU A 205 2.48 9.88 16.65
C GLU A 205 1.11 9.33 17.12
N ILE A 206 1.12 8.31 17.99
CA ILE A 206 -0.12 7.74 18.53
C ILE A 206 -0.83 8.84 19.33
N PRO A 207 -2.15 9.05 19.10
CA PRO A 207 -2.92 10.03 19.85
C PRO A 207 -2.83 9.80 21.36
N SER A 208 -2.92 10.85 22.13
CA SER A 208 -3.06 10.73 23.58
C SER A 208 -4.30 9.90 23.95
N VAL A 209 -4.31 9.37 25.17
CA VAL A 209 -5.45 8.60 25.69
C VAL A 209 -6.76 9.40 25.54
N GLU A 210 -6.75 10.68 25.89
CA GLU A 210 -7.95 11.52 25.83
C GLU A 210 -8.42 11.76 24.40
N GLU A 211 -7.50 11.98 23.47
CA GLU A 211 -7.83 12.13 22.05
C GLU A 211 -8.39 10.84 21.46
N LEU A 212 -7.80 9.68 21.82
CA LEU A 212 -8.29 8.39 21.33
C LEU A 212 -9.67 8.07 21.91
N LYS A 213 -9.89 8.32 23.22
CA LYS A 213 -11.21 8.19 23.86
C LYS A 213 -12.28 9.05 23.17
N ALA A 214 -11.95 10.30 22.84
CA ALA A 214 -12.87 11.17 22.10
C ALA A 214 -13.21 10.61 20.71
N ARG A 215 -12.23 10.06 19.99
CA ARG A 215 -12.45 9.40 18.68
C ARG A 215 -13.31 8.14 18.80
N VAL A 216 -13.04 7.30 19.82
CA VAL A 216 -13.84 6.08 20.11
C VAL A 216 -15.28 6.46 20.44
N LYS A 217 -15.50 7.52 21.22
CA LYS A 217 -16.84 8.02 21.54
C LYS A 217 -17.60 8.46 20.29
N THR A 218 -16.98 9.30 19.45
CA THR A 218 -17.58 9.73 18.18
C THR A 218 -17.90 8.54 17.27
N PHE A 219 -17.03 7.54 17.24
CA PHE A 219 -17.23 6.30 16.49
C PHE A 219 -18.41 5.48 17.02
N ALA A 220 -18.50 5.28 18.34
CA ALA A 220 -19.60 4.57 18.96
C ALA A 220 -20.96 5.27 18.74
N GLU A 221 -21.01 6.61 18.85
CA GLU A 221 -22.19 7.40 18.51
C GLU A 221 -22.60 7.24 17.05
N GLY A 222 -21.64 7.20 16.12
CA GLY A 222 -21.87 6.92 14.70
C GLY A 222 -22.45 5.54 14.46
N LEU A 223 -21.95 4.50 15.17
CA LEU A 223 -22.45 3.14 15.09
C LEU A 223 -23.89 3.02 15.63
N MET A 224 -24.21 3.76 16.70
CA MET A 224 -25.59 3.83 17.22
C MET A 224 -26.53 4.52 16.22
N GLN A 225 -26.06 5.54 15.50
CA GLN A 225 -26.83 6.15 14.41
C GLN A 225 -27.05 5.18 13.25
N LEU A 226 -26.02 4.36 12.92
CA LEU A 226 -26.13 3.31 11.91
C LEU A 226 -27.18 2.27 12.29
N LYS A 227 -27.20 1.84 13.57
CA LYS A 227 -28.23 0.94 14.11
C LYS A 227 -29.65 1.49 13.93
N ALA A 228 -29.84 2.78 14.18
CA ALA A 228 -31.12 3.45 14.07
C ALA A 228 -31.53 3.81 12.61
N ALA A 229 -30.58 3.67 11.66
CA ALA A 229 -30.85 4.01 10.28
C ALA A 229 -31.74 2.94 9.60
N PRO A 230 -32.73 3.33 8.79
CA PRO A 230 -33.52 2.36 8.03
C PRO A 230 -32.64 1.65 7.01
N PRO A 231 -32.87 0.34 6.80
CA PRO A 231 -32.14 -0.40 5.76
C PRO A 231 -32.48 0.15 4.37
N VAL A 232 -31.49 0.09 3.46
CA VAL A 232 -31.73 0.43 2.05
C VAL A 232 -32.56 -0.69 1.43
N ALA A 233 -33.85 -0.45 1.25
CA ALA A 233 -34.81 -1.46 0.81
C ALA A 233 -34.88 -1.64 -0.72
N GLU A 234 -34.35 -0.70 -1.50
CA GLU A 234 -34.53 -0.67 -2.95
C GLU A 234 -33.20 -0.52 -3.69
N TYR A 235 -33.15 -1.06 -4.91
CA TYR A 235 -32.08 -0.84 -5.84
C TYR A 235 -32.00 0.66 -6.20
N TYR A 236 -30.87 1.28 -5.95
CA TYR A 236 -30.66 2.69 -6.26
C TYR A 236 -29.88 2.86 -7.57
N ASN A 237 -30.47 3.60 -8.49
CA ASN A 237 -29.84 4.01 -9.74
C ASN A 237 -29.88 5.54 -9.86
N GLY A 238 -28.88 6.20 -9.36
CA GLY A 238 -28.82 7.67 -9.32
C GLY A 238 -27.44 8.19 -8.98
N PRO A 239 -27.28 9.51 -8.84
CA PRO A 239 -26.01 10.13 -8.53
C PRO A 239 -25.55 9.78 -7.11
N ILE A 240 -24.27 9.42 -6.98
CA ILE A 240 -23.63 9.10 -5.71
C ILE A 240 -22.43 10.03 -5.53
N MET A 241 -22.23 10.51 -4.31
CA MET A 241 -21.04 11.23 -3.89
C MET A 241 -20.15 10.30 -3.09
N PHE A 242 -18.89 10.17 -3.49
CA PHE A 242 -17.90 9.44 -2.73
C PHE A 242 -17.03 10.42 -1.96
N GLU A 243 -16.70 10.13 -0.71
CA GLU A 243 -15.81 10.95 0.12
C GLU A 243 -14.86 10.11 0.98
N GLY A 244 -13.77 10.74 1.42
CA GLY A 244 -12.81 10.10 2.31
C GLY A 244 -12.17 8.83 1.73
N GLY A 245 -12.15 7.77 2.53
CA GLY A 245 -11.53 6.48 2.18
C GLY A 245 -12.15 5.81 0.94
N ALA A 246 -13.45 6.05 0.67
CA ALA A 246 -14.10 5.50 -0.51
C ALA A 246 -13.49 6.02 -1.81
N VAL A 247 -13.14 7.31 -1.89
CA VAL A 247 -12.47 7.89 -3.06
C VAL A 247 -11.08 7.27 -3.24
N ALA A 248 -10.31 7.16 -2.16
CA ALA A 248 -8.97 6.56 -2.20
C ALA A 248 -9.03 5.10 -2.69
N THR A 249 -9.98 4.30 -2.17
CA THR A 249 -10.17 2.90 -2.57
C THR A 249 -10.53 2.78 -4.06
N ILE A 250 -11.46 3.61 -4.55
CA ILE A 250 -11.86 3.60 -5.97
C ILE A 250 -10.66 3.94 -6.86
N LEU A 251 -9.94 5.01 -6.55
CA LEU A 251 -8.81 5.45 -7.37
C LEU A 251 -7.66 4.44 -7.32
N ALA A 252 -7.34 3.90 -6.15
CA ALA A 252 -6.30 2.89 -6.02
C ALA A 252 -6.63 1.63 -6.85
N ASN A 253 -7.82 1.09 -6.72
CA ASN A 253 -8.22 -0.14 -7.41
C ASN A 253 -8.34 0.02 -8.94
N ASN A 254 -8.65 1.23 -9.42
CA ASN A 254 -8.83 1.45 -10.86
C ASN A 254 -7.60 2.01 -11.57
N LEU A 255 -6.68 2.63 -10.85
CA LEU A 255 -5.51 3.28 -11.46
C LEU A 255 -4.17 2.68 -11.02
N LEU A 256 -4.03 2.29 -9.74
CA LEU A 256 -2.75 1.92 -9.13
C LEU A 256 -2.55 0.40 -9.11
N TYR A 257 -2.66 -0.25 -10.25
CA TYR A 257 -2.38 -1.68 -10.40
C TYR A 257 -1.34 -1.91 -11.49
N ARG A 258 -0.76 -3.13 -11.54
CA ARG A 258 0.20 -3.52 -12.58
C ARG A 258 -0.48 -3.55 -13.94
N GLY A 259 0.07 -2.84 -14.91
CA GLY A 259 -0.56 -2.60 -16.20
C GLY A 259 -1.52 -1.40 -16.21
N GLY A 260 -1.67 -0.70 -15.07
CA GLY A 260 -2.29 0.61 -14.95
C GLY A 260 -1.25 1.72 -14.91
N LEU A 261 -1.30 2.59 -13.88
CA LEU A 261 -0.26 3.62 -13.64
C LEU A 261 1.06 3.02 -13.12
N ILE A 262 1.08 1.73 -12.76
CA ILE A 262 2.28 0.96 -12.43
C ILE A 262 2.63 0.09 -13.61
N ALA A 263 3.81 0.27 -14.17
CA ALA A 263 4.29 -0.51 -15.31
C ALA A 263 4.41 -2.00 -14.96
N ALA A 264 4.09 -2.85 -15.91
CA ALA A 264 4.28 -4.28 -15.81
C ALA A 264 4.81 -4.82 -17.15
N ARG A 265 5.75 -5.74 -17.08
CA ARG A 265 6.21 -6.50 -18.24
C ARG A 265 5.81 -7.96 -18.05
N SER A 266 5.15 -8.53 -19.01
CA SER A 266 4.69 -9.92 -18.99
C SER A 266 4.91 -10.55 -20.36
N LEU A 267 5.29 -11.82 -20.38
CA LEU A 267 5.38 -12.63 -21.61
C LEU A 267 4.01 -12.94 -22.18
N MET A 268 3.01 -13.05 -21.31
CA MET A 268 1.64 -13.36 -21.74
C MET A 268 0.80 -12.08 -21.68
N PRO A 269 0.11 -11.72 -22.78
CA PRO A 269 -0.85 -10.63 -22.74
C PRO A 269 -1.92 -10.94 -21.70
N THR A 270 -1.99 -10.13 -20.64
CA THR A 270 -2.97 -10.29 -19.56
C THR A 270 -4.31 -9.59 -19.85
N GLY A 271 -4.67 -9.45 -21.13
CA GLY A 271 -5.86 -8.74 -21.59
C GLY A 271 -5.61 -7.25 -21.80
N ARG A 272 -6.67 -6.50 -22.13
CA ARG A 272 -6.58 -5.05 -22.33
C ARG A 272 -6.38 -4.35 -20.99
N GLY A 273 -5.15 -3.91 -20.73
CA GLY A 273 -4.80 -3.12 -19.56
C GLY A 273 -5.01 -1.62 -19.79
N LEU A 274 -4.93 -0.84 -18.71
CA LEU A 274 -4.91 0.62 -18.82
C LEU A 274 -3.69 1.12 -19.60
N ALA A 275 -2.59 0.37 -19.62
CA ALA A 275 -1.39 0.65 -20.41
C ALA A 275 -1.67 0.82 -21.92
N ASP A 276 -2.66 0.12 -22.46
CA ASP A 276 -3.09 0.27 -23.86
C ASP A 276 -3.70 1.63 -24.16
N GLN A 277 -4.13 2.34 -23.12
CA GLN A 277 -4.70 3.69 -23.21
C GLN A 277 -3.65 4.79 -22.95
N PHE A 278 -2.35 4.44 -22.95
CA PHE A 278 -1.28 5.43 -22.78
C PHE A 278 -1.39 6.53 -23.83
N GLY A 279 -1.35 7.79 -23.40
CA GLY A 279 -1.59 8.96 -24.24
C GLY A 279 -3.06 9.31 -24.47
N GLN A 280 -4.01 8.48 -24.00
CA GLN A 280 -5.44 8.71 -24.13
C GLN A 280 -6.06 9.25 -22.82
N LYS A 281 -7.28 9.74 -22.90
CA LYS A 281 -8.08 10.19 -21.77
C LYS A 281 -8.63 8.97 -21.02
N ILE A 282 -8.24 8.83 -19.74
CA ILE A 282 -8.63 7.70 -18.88
C ILE A 282 -9.53 8.11 -17.71
N VAL A 283 -9.52 9.38 -17.35
CA VAL A 283 -10.39 9.97 -16.32
C VAL A 283 -10.94 11.32 -16.80
N ASP A 284 -11.76 11.96 -16.00
CA ASP A 284 -12.31 13.30 -16.33
C ASP A 284 -11.18 14.32 -16.54
N GLU A 285 -11.33 15.20 -17.52
CA GLU A 285 -10.34 16.24 -17.88
C GLU A 285 -10.04 17.26 -16.77
N ARG A 286 -10.92 17.35 -15.78
CA ARG A 286 -10.69 18.19 -14.59
C ARG A 286 -9.71 17.58 -13.62
N LEU A 287 -9.36 16.29 -13.77
CA LEU A 287 -8.50 15.56 -12.84
C LEU A 287 -7.06 15.48 -13.34
N THR A 288 -6.14 15.75 -12.42
CA THR A 288 -4.70 15.51 -12.60
C THR A 288 -4.21 14.61 -11.47
N VAL A 289 -3.50 13.53 -11.81
CA VAL A 289 -2.94 12.57 -10.85
C VAL A 289 -1.43 12.70 -10.83
N LYS A 290 -0.87 12.93 -9.65
CA LYS A 290 0.56 13.10 -9.42
C LYS A 290 1.06 12.09 -8.40
N ASN A 291 2.32 11.68 -8.54
CA ASN A 291 3.07 10.93 -7.54
C ASN A 291 4.13 11.84 -6.93
N TYR A 292 4.10 12.01 -5.61
CA TYR A 292 5.12 12.75 -4.87
C TYR A 292 6.00 11.78 -4.08
N THR A 293 7.31 11.94 -4.18
CA THR A 293 8.28 11.15 -3.43
C THR A 293 8.92 11.93 -2.28
N ASN A 294 8.91 13.27 -2.36
CA ASN A 294 9.59 14.17 -1.44
C ASN A 294 8.69 14.82 -0.36
N LYS A 295 7.40 14.53 -0.34
CA LYS A 295 6.49 15.10 0.65
C LYS A 295 6.43 14.24 1.90
N LYS A 296 6.78 14.82 3.06
CA LYS A 296 6.71 14.17 4.37
C LYS A 296 5.36 14.34 5.04
N GLU A 297 4.62 15.39 4.67
CA GLU A 297 3.31 15.69 5.25
C GLU A 297 2.37 16.36 4.24
N TYR A 298 1.08 16.29 4.51
CA TYR A 298 0.03 17.03 3.82
C TYR A 298 -0.99 17.56 4.83
N ASN A 299 -1.12 18.88 4.93
CA ASN A 299 -1.99 19.57 5.89
C ASN A 299 -1.79 19.07 7.34
N GLY A 300 -0.53 18.90 7.76
CA GLY A 300 -0.17 18.42 9.10
C GLY A 300 -0.33 16.90 9.30
N THR A 301 -0.71 16.15 8.28
CA THR A 301 -0.79 14.68 8.34
C THR A 301 0.47 14.07 7.76
N PRO A 302 1.23 13.24 8.51
CA PRO A 302 2.38 12.52 8.01
C PRO A 302 2.03 11.62 6.82
N LEU A 303 2.93 11.53 5.84
CA LEU A 303 2.74 10.75 4.62
C LEU A 303 3.72 9.58 4.54
N TYR A 304 3.20 8.39 4.22
CA TYR A 304 3.99 7.17 4.06
C TYR A 304 4.80 7.11 2.75
N GLY A 305 4.44 7.94 1.78
CA GLY A 305 4.99 7.88 0.43
C GLY A 305 6.35 8.57 0.27
N TYR A 306 6.91 9.16 1.34
CA TYR A 306 8.21 9.83 1.28
C TYR A 306 9.35 8.82 1.15
N TYR A 307 10.24 9.07 0.19
CA TYR A 307 11.55 8.42 0.07
C TYR A 307 12.46 9.25 -0.82
N GLU A 308 13.76 9.18 -0.59
CA GLU A 308 14.76 9.94 -1.35
C GLU A 308 15.47 9.06 -2.39
N VAL A 309 15.58 7.77 -2.09
CA VAL A 309 16.17 6.76 -2.96
C VAL A 309 15.26 5.54 -2.90
N ASP A 310 14.99 4.94 -4.04
CA ASP A 310 14.18 3.71 -4.08
C ASP A 310 14.99 2.47 -3.69
N GLY A 311 14.34 1.32 -3.62
CA GLY A 311 14.99 0.06 -3.24
C GLY A 311 16.06 -0.44 -4.22
N ASP A 312 16.15 0.12 -5.41
CA ASP A 312 17.20 -0.14 -6.39
C ASP A 312 18.31 0.93 -6.39
N GLY A 313 18.27 1.87 -5.46
CA GLY A 313 19.27 2.93 -5.35
C GLY A 313 19.04 4.11 -6.30
N VAL A 314 17.92 4.17 -6.97
CA VAL A 314 17.59 5.24 -7.92
C VAL A 314 16.92 6.40 -7.18
N THR A 315 17.42 7.63 -7.43
CA THR A 315 16.78 8.85 -6.93
C THR A 315 15.60 9.21 -7.85
N PRO A 316 14.36 9.21 -7.34
CA PRO A 316 13.18 9.53 -8.15
C PRO A 316 13.05 11.05 -8.41
N GLU A 317 12.25 11.40 -9.41
CA GLU A 317 11.75 12.77 -9.53
C GLU A 317 10.88 13.11 -8.30
N PRO A 318 11.03 14.32 -7.71
CA PRO A 318 10.24 14.74 -6.54
C PRO A 318 8.73 14.77 -6.79
N GLU A 319 8.34 15.08 -8.02
CA GLU A 319 6.96 15.11 -8.50
C GLU A 319 6.89 14.51 -9.91
N MET A 320 6.03 13.53 -10.09
CA MET A 320 5.76 12.90 -11.38
C MET A 320 4.29 13.08 -11.73
N VAL A 321 3.99 13.68 -12.88
CA VAL A 321 2.62 13.79 -13.40
C VAL A 321 2.27 12.51 -14.15
N LEU A 322 1.43 11.68 -13.55
CA LEU A 322 1.01 10.39 -14.14
C LEU A 322 -0.17 10.58 -15.10
N VAL A 323 -1.12 11.41 -14.70
CA VAL A 323 -2.28 11.78 -15.53
C VAL A 323 -2.40 13.30 -15.51
N GLU A 324 -2.42 13.94 -16.66
CA GLU A 324 -2.59 15.37 -16.80
C GLU A 324 -3.91 15.70 -17.50
N LYS A 325 -4.78 16.44 -16.83
CA LYS A 325 -6.10 16.81 -17.37
C LYS A 325 -6.83 15.62 -18.01
N GLY A 326 -6.88 14.53 -17.27
CA GLY A 326 -7.51 13.28 -17.68
C GLY A 326 -6.67 12.39 -18.59
N VAL A 327 -5.58 12.88 -19.18
CA VAL A 327 -4.76 12.15 -20.18
C VAL A 327 -3.62 11.40 -19.48
N PHE A 328 -3.48 10.11 -19.77
CA PHE A 328 -2.42 9.25 -19.24
C PHE A 328 -1.05 9.62 -19.83
N LYS A 329 -0.10 10.06 -19.00
CA LYS A 329 1.20 10.63 -19.45
C LYS A 329 2.41 9.79 -19.05
N LYS A 330 2.41 9.19 -17.86
CA LYS A 330 3.58 8.51 -17.30
C LYS A 330 3.16 7.34 -16.44
N MET A 331 3.95 6.26 -16.50
CA MET A 331 3.82 5.11 -15.60
C MET A 331 4.96 5.12 -14.58
N LEU A 332 4.69 4.63 -13.38
CA LEU A 332 5.72 4.32 -12.40
C LEU A 332 6.40 3.02 -12.80
N ASN A 333 7.73 2.98 -12.77
CA ASN A 333 8.50 1.82 -13.15
C ASN A 333 9.72 1.60 -12.24
N GLY A 334 10.06 0.33 -12.01
CA GLY A 334 11.33 -0.10 -11.43
C GLY A 334 12.40 -0.29 -12.51
N ARG A 335 13.36 -1.18 -12.24
CA ARG A 335 14.48 -1.44 -13.16
C ARG A 335 14.12 -2.30 -14.40
N ILE A 336 12.95 -2.91 -14.43
CA ILE A 336 12.53 -3.75 -15.56
C ILE A 336 11.81 -2.89 -16.60
N PRO A 337 12.40 -2.67 -17.79
CA PRO A 337 11.78 -1.85 -18.84
C PRO A 337 10.44 -2.43 -19.30
N ALA A 338 9.44 -1.57 -19.49
CA ALA A 338 8.17 -1.93 -20.12
C ALA A 338 7.94 -1.04 -21.35
N LEU A 339 7.14 -1.50 -22.31
CA LEU A 339 6.97 -0.85 -23.62
C LEU A 339 6.60 0.65 -23.53
N LYS A 340 5.75 1.01 -22.58
CA LYS A 340 5.33 2.41 -22.34
C LYS A 340 6.08 3.09 -21.19
N ALA A 341 7.02 2.40 -20.57
CA ALA A 341 7.88 2.89 -19.50
C ALA A 341 9.26 2.21 -19.63
N PRO A 342 10.07 2.56 -20.65
CA PRO A 342 11.35 1.91 -20.91
C PRO A 342 12.41 2.26 -19.84
N GLU A 343 12.25 3.36 -19.14
CA GLU A 343 13.19 3.84 -18.12
C GLU A 343 12.63 3.67 -16.72
N THR A 344 13.52 3.47 -15.74
CA THR A 344 13.12 3.48 -14.33
C THR A 344 12.69 4.89 -13.91
N THR A 345 11.66 4.96 -13.08
CA THR A 345 11.22 6.19 -12.44
C THR A 345 11.67 6.31 -10.98
N GLY A 346 12.55 5.38 -10.53
CA GLY A 346 12.93 5.31 -9.13
C GLY A 346 11.74 4.92 -8.26
N SER A 347 11.01 3.90 -8.68
CA SER A 347 9.75 3.50 -8.01
C SER A 347 9.80 2.07 -7.44
N SER A 348 10.98 1.52 -7.22
CA SER A 348 11.15 0.22 -6.57
C SER A 348 10.95 0.35 -5.06
N ARG A 349 9.89 -0.25 -4.52
CA ARG A 349 9.50 -0.14 -3.11
C ARG A 349 9.53 -1.49 -2.42
N PHE A 350 9.94 -1.50 -1.15
CA PHE A 350 9.85 -2.71 -0.33
C PHE A 350 8.44 -2.93 0.18
N ILE A 351 7.91 -4.12 -0.07
CA ILE A 351 6.75 -4.61 0.68
C ILE A 351 7.26 -5.20 1.99
N MET A 352 6.71 -4.68 3.08
CA MET A 352 7.00 -5.11 4.44
C MET A 352 6.25 -6.41 4.71
N SER A 353 6.86 -7.54 4.39
CA SER A 353 6.32 -8.86 4.73
C SER A 353 7.22 -9.51 5.79
N PRO A 354 6.63 -10.05 6.88
CA PRO A 354 7.40 -10.76 7.90
C PRO A 354 8.16 -11.97 7.36
N GLN A 355 7.70 -12.56 6.25
CA GLN A 355 8.27 -13.79 5.72
C GLN A 355 9.40 -13.55 4.70
N SER A 356 9.30 -12.46 3.94
CA SER A 356 10.33 -12.10 2.97
C SER A 356 10.14 -10.65 2.52
N PRO A 357 11.16 -9.79 2.68
CA PRO A 357 11.10 -8.45 2.11
C PRO A 357 11.10 -8.57 0.57
N THR A 358 10.05 -8.14 -0.05
CA THR A 358 9.90 -8.19 -1.52
C THR A 358 10.01 -6.78 -2.09
N LEU A 359 10.75 -6.66 -3.18
CA LEU A 359 10.88 -5.41 -3.92
C LEU A 359 9.87 -5.41 -5.07
N VAL A 360 9.04 -4.38 -5.14
CA VAL A 360 8.02 -4.23 -6.19
C VAL A 360 8.02 -2.80 -6.72
N THR A 361 7.51 -2.61 -7.91
CA THR A 361 7.19 -1.26 -8.37
C THR A 361 5.99 -0.72 -7.58
N GLY A 362 6.17 0.40 -6.92
CA GLY A 362 5.17 1.01 -6.05
C GLY A 362 5.11 2.52 -6.17
N THR A 363 4.25 3.13 -5.36
CA THR A 363 4.01 4.58 -5.37
C THR A 363 4.75 5.27 -4.23
N GLY A 364 5.00 6.56 -4.41
CA GLY A 364 5.12 7.52 -3.33
C GLY A 364 3.74 7.92 -2.82
N THR A 365 3.52 9.21 -2.59
CA THR A 365 2.20 9.75 -2.25
C THR A 365 1.45 10.11 -3.52
N ILE A 366 0.34 9.45 -3.76
CA ILE A 366 -0.57 9.79 -4.86
C ILE A 366 -1.45 10.97 -4.45
N HIS A 367 -1.41 12.00 -5.26
CA HIS A 367 -2.24 13.20 -5.10
C HIS A 367 -3.14 13.37 -6.32
N VAL A 368 -4.45 13.41 -6.09
CA VAL A 368 -5.44 13.68 -7.14
C VAL A 368 -5.96 15.09 -6.95
N GLN A 369 -5.75 15.92 -7.94
CA GLN A 369 -6.14 17.30 -7.93
C GLN A 369 -7.24 17.55 -8.96
N ALA A 370 -8.29 18.27 -8.57
CA ALA A 370 -9.34 18.71 -9.47
C ALA A 370 -9.15 20.20 -9.84
N GLU A 371 -9.14 20.51 -11.14
CA GLU A 371 -9.27 21.89 -11.59
C GLU A 371 -10.71 22.38 -11.30
N LYS A 372 -10.84 23.58 -10.74
CA LYS A 372 -12.14 24.20 -10.45
C LYS A 372 -13.02 23.34 -9.53
N GLY A 373 -12.43 22.74 -8.52
CA GLY A 373 -13.17 22.04 -7.47
C GLY A 373 -14.20 22.95 -6.80
N ILE A 374 -15.28 22.37 -6.27
CA ILE A 374 -16.30 23.09 -5.50
C ILE A 374 -16.24 22.67 -4.04
N ALA A 375 -16.62 23.59 -3.15
CA ALA A 375 -16.64 23.30 -1.72
C ALA A 375 -17.60 22.14 -1.42
N HIS A 376 -17.25 21.34 -0.41
CA HIS A 376 -17.99 20.14 0.01
C HIS A 376 -19.49 20.39 0.20
N GLU A 377 -19.88 21.48 0.89
CA GLU A 377 -21.27 21.83 1.08
C GLU A 377 -22.02 22.19 -0.23
N LYS A 378 -21.32 22.78 -1.19
CA LYS A 378 -21.86 23.01 -2.52
C LYS A 378 -22.02 21.70 -3.31
N MET A 379 -21.10 20.74 -3.11
CA MET A 379 -21.17 19.40 -3.71
C MET A 379 -22.38 18.65 -3.19
N LYS A 380 -22.68 18.65 -1.90
CA LYS A 380 -23.90 18.06 -1.33
C LYS A 380 -25.18 18.66 -1.94
N LYS A 381 -25.24 19.98 -2.05
CA LYS A 381 -26.38 20.66 -2.71
C LYS A 381 -26.52 20.26 -4.16
N LEU A 382 -25.40 20.12 -4.87
CA LEU A 382 -25.39 19.65 -6.26
C LEU A 382 -25.89 18.19 -6.35
N LEU A 383 -25.44 17.31 -5.46
CA LEU A 383 -25.89 15.92 -5.37
C LEU A 383 -27.41 15.84 -5.24
N ILE A 384 -27.99 16.57 -4.29
CA ILE A 384 -29.44 16.61 -4.05
C ILE A 384 -30.19 17.14 -5.29
N LYS A 385 -29.66 18.21 -5.91
CA LYS A 385 -30.27 18.79 -7.13
C LYS A 385 -30.26 17.78 -8.27
N THR A 386 -29.14 17.07 -8.47
CA THR A 386 -29.00 16.07 -9.55
C THR A 386 -29.88 14.86 -9.30
N ALA A 387 -29.97 14.38 -8.05
CA ALA A 387 -30.87 13.29 -7.70
C ALA A 387 -32.32 13.61 -7.97
N LYS A 388 -32.79 14.81 -7.57
CA LYS A 388 -34.15 15.28 -7.88
C LYS A 388 -34.41 15.36 -9.39
N ALA A 389 -33.41 15.86 -10.16
CA ALA A 389 -33.54 15.92 -11.63
C ALA A 389 -33.59 14.52 -12.27
N ALA A 390 -33.00 13.52 -11.65
CA ALA A 390 -33.05 12.11 -12.05
C ALA A 390 -34.31 11.38 -11.50
N GLY A 391 -35.24 12.07 -10.88
CA GLY A 391 -36.48 11.49 -10.33
C GLY A 391 -36.26 10.68 -9.03
N GLN A 392 -35.11 10.85 -8.37
CA GLN A 392 -34.81 10.13 -7.14
C GLN A 392 -35.35 10.88 -5.92
N SER A 393 -35.88 10.12 -4.94
CA SER A 393 -36.36 10.66 -3.66
C SER A 393 -35.23 10.94 -2.67
N CYS A 394 -34.09 10.28 -2.84
CA CYS A 394 -32.90 10.41 -1.99
C CYS A 394 -31.62 10.43 -2.82
N ALA A 395 -30.51 10.67 -2.15
CA ALA A 395 -29.16 10.55 -2.71
C ALA A 395 -28.21 9.97 -1.66
N TYR A 396 -27.16 9.29 -2.12
CA TYR A 396 -26.22 8.63 -1.22
C TYR A 396 -24.86 9.30 -1.22
N ILE A 397 -24.25 9.35 -0.02
CA ILE A 397 -22.86 9.69 0.19
C ILE A 397 -22.17 8.43 0.72
N VAL A 398 -21.19 7.92 -0.03
CA VAL A 398 -20.41 6.73 0.33
C VAL A 398 -19.08 7.17 0.93
N ARG A 399 -18.82 6.82 2.20
CA ARG A 399 -17.62 7.19 2.96
C ARG A 399 -16.60 6.06 3.07
N GLY A 400 -17.04 4.83 2.97
CA GLY A 400 -16.20 3.65 3.02
C GLY A 400 -16.65 2.59 2.04
N ILE A 401 -15.71 1.76 1.62
CA ILE A 401 -15.96 0.59 0.79
C ILE A 401 -15.23 -0.56 1.48
N SER A 402 -15.98 -1.57 1.92
CA SER A 402 -15.45 -2.80 2.50
C SER A 402 -15.64 -3.94 1.52
N GLY A 403 -14.61 -4.77 1.35
CA GLY A 403 -14.62 -5.92 0.46
C GLY A 403 -13.64 -5.81 -0.71
N SER A 404 -13.30 -6.95 -1.27
CA SER A 404 -12.23 -7.11 -2.25
C SER A 404 -12.65 -6.83 -3.71
N ALA A 405 -13.91 -6.49 -3.97
CA ALA A 405 -14.37 -6.24 -5.32
C ALA A 405 -15.30 -5.03 -5.41
N LEU A 406 -14.87 -4.01 -6.15
CA LEU A 406 -15.78 -3.01 -6.69
C LEU A 406 -16.39 -3.60 -7.96
N VAL A 407 -17.57 -4.16 -7.87
CA VAL A 407 -18.30 -4.58 -9.07
C VAL A 407 -18.98 -3.33 -9.63
N VAL A 408 -18.33 -2.73 -10.63
CA VAL A 408 -18.97 -1.68 -11.42
C VAL A 408 -19.79 -2.38 -12.50
N TYR A 409 -21.08 -2.47 -12.30
CA TYR A 409 -21.98 -2.82 -13.40
C TYR A 409 -22.12 -1.61 -14.34
N ARG A 410 -21.83 -1.84 -15.62
CA ARG A 410 -22.13 -0.91 -16.71
C ARG A 410 -23.60 -0.93 -17.03
#